data_150980428113d1931124794a612aecd6
#
_entry.id   150980428113d1931124794a612aecd6
#
_cell.length_a   1.000
_cell.length_b   1.000
_cell.length_c   1.000
_cell.angle_alpha   90.00
_cell.angle_beta   90.00
_cell.angle_gamma   90.00
#
_symmetry.space_group_name_H-M   'P 1'
#
loop_
_entity.id
_entity.type
_entity.pdbx_description
1 polymer ?
#
loop_
_entity_poly.entity_id
_entity_poly.type
_entity_poly.pdbx_seq_one_letter_code
_entity_poly.pdbx_strand_id
1 'polypeptide(L)' 'MKKSFALRVDEEVYAAIEKWAADEYRSANGQIEYLLAEALKKAKRYPKPKKKSEN' A
#
# COMPACT_ATOMS: atom_id res chain seq x y z
N MET A 1 1.20 5.82 -13.67
CA MET A 1 -0.07 6.25 -13.19
C MET A 1 -0.70 5.23 -12.26
N LYS A 2 -1.35 5.70 -11.20
CA LYS A 2 -1.94 4.79 -10.24
C LYS A 2 -3.32 4.36 -10.65
N LYS A 3 -3.63 3.15 -10.32
CA LYS A 3 -4.94 2.62 -10.55
C LYS A 3 -5.74 2.65 -9.28
N SER A 4 -7.01 2.99 -9.35
CA SER A 4 -7.82 2.92 -8.16
C SER A 4 -8.72 1.71 -8.20
N PHE A 5 -9.00 1.16 -7.04
CA PHE A 5 -9.86 0.02 -6.92
C PHE A 5 -10.43 -0.01 -5.51
N ALA A 6 -11.49 -0.76 -5.34
CA ALA A 6 -12.12 -0.86 -4.02
C ALA A 6 -11.49 -2.01 -3.26
N LEU A 7 -11.03 -1.73 -2.06
CA LEU A 7 -10.46 -2.75 -1.21
C LEU A 7 -11.46 -3.09 -0.12
N ARG A 8 -11.74 -4.36 0.05
CA ARG A 8 -12.70 -4.79 1.05
C ARG A 8 -12.01 -5.65 2.09
N VAL A 9 -12.00 -5.16 3.30
CA VAL A 9 -11.42 -5.87 4.44
C VAL A 9 -12.35 -5.74 5.62
N ASP A 10 -12.12 -6.54 6.63
CA ASP A 10 -12.87 -6.45 7.86
C ASP A 10 -12.72 -5.07 8.48
N GLU A 11 -13.78 -4.60 9.11
CA GLU A 11 -13.73 -3.29 9.77
C GLU A 11 -12.63 -3.23 10.79
N GLU A 12 -12.43 -4.31 11.55
CA GLU A 12 -11.40 -4.32 12.57
C GLU A 12 -10.01 -4.24 11.97
N VAL A 13 -9.82 -4.91 10.85
CA VAL A 13 -8.54 -4.84 10.16
C VAL A 13 -8.30 -3.43 9.63
N TYR A 14 -9.34 -2.85 9.06
CA TYR A 14 -9.19 -1.51 8.52
C TYR A 14 -8.89 -0.49 9.63
N ALA A 15 -9.57 -0.62 10.76
CA ALA A 15 -9.34 0.27 11.89
C ALA A 15 -7.91 0.14 12.39
N ALA A 16 -7.39 -1.08 12.43
CA ALA A 16 -6.02 -1.29 12.86
C ALA A 16 -5.05 -0.63 11.90
N ILE A 17 -5.33 -0.72 10.61
CA ILE A 17 -4.48 -0.09 9.60
C ILE A 17 -4.53 1.42 9.75
N GLU A 18 -5.71 1.97 9.98
CA GLU A 18 -5.84 3.41 10.18
C GLU A 18 -5.01 3.89 11.35
N LYS A 19 -5.08 3.17 12.46
CA LYS A 19 -4.34 3.54 13.63
C LYS A 19 -2.83 3.46 13.37
N TRP A 20 -2.42 2.40 12.71
CA TRP A 20 -1.01 2.23 12.38
C TRP A 20 -0.54 3.35 11.45
N ALA A 21 -1.37 3.68 10.47
CA ALA A 21 -1.03 4.75 9.54
C ALA A 21 -0.84 6.07 10.28
N ALA A 22 -1.73 6.35 11.22
CA ALA A 22 -1.62 7.59 12.01
C ALA A 22 -0.32 7.59 12.81
N ASP A 23 0.05 6.44 13.37
CA ASP A 23 1.30 6.35 14.13
C ASP A 23 2.50 6.65 13.26
N GLU A 24 2.40 6.40 11.98
CA GLU A 24 3.50 6.62 11.05
C GLU A 24 3.29 7.84 10.18
N TYR A 25 2.32 8.66 10.54
CA TYR A 25 2.04 9.91 9.82
C TYR A 25 1.69 9.66 8.36
N ARG A 26 0.89 8.63 8.13
CA ARG A 26 0.42 8.29 6.79
C ARG A 26 -1.09 8.24 6.78
N SER A 27 -1.66 8.36 5.58
CA SER A 27 -3.08 8.10 5.43
C SER A 27 -3.28 6.58 5.36
N ALA A 28 -4.52 6.15 5.58
CA ALA A 28 -4.83 4.74 5.48
C ALA A 28 -4.49 4.21 4.09
N ASN A 29 -4.81 4.98 3.06
CA ASN A 29 -4.48 4.56 1.69
C ASN A 29 -2.97 4.43 1.50
N GLY A 30 -2.23 5.39 2.02
CA GLY A 30 -0.78 5.32 1.92
C GLY A 30 -0.21 4.13 2.63
N GLN A 31 -0.77 3.81 3.80
CA GLN A 31 -0.30 2.66 4.55
C GLN A 31 -0.59 1.37 3.81
N ILE A 32 -1.76 1.28 3.19
CA ILE A 32 -2.11 0.10 2.43
C ILE A 32 -1.17 -0.07 1.24
N GLU A 33 -0.87 1.01 0.55
CA GLU A 33 0.08 0.94 -0.57
C GLU A 33 1.44 0.46 -0.10
N TYR A 34 1.87 0.98 1.03
CA TYR A 34 3.15 0.58 1.58
C TYR A 34 3.17 -0.91 1.92
N LEU A 35 2.10 -1.39 2.54
CA LEU A 35 2.02 -2.79 2.90
C LEU A 35 2.04 -3.69 1.68
N LEU A 36 1.31 -3.30 0.64
CA LEU A 36 1.29 -4.08 -0.58
C LEU A 36 2.67 -4.13 -1.22
N ALA A 37 3.34 -3.00 -1.26
CA ALA A 37 4.68 -2.95 -1.83
C ALA A 37 5.63 -3.84 -1.06
N GLU A 38 5.55 -3.78 0.28
CA GLU A 38 6.43 -4.61 1.10
C GLU A 38 6.15 -6.09 0.91
N ALA A 39 4.87 -6.43 0.81
CA ALA A 39 4.52 -7.84 0.60
C ALA A 39 5.03 -8.34 -0.74
N LEU A 40 4.94 -7.51 -1.76
CA LEU A 40 5.43 -7.90 -3.08
C LEU A 40 6.93 -8.06 -3.07
N LYS A 41 7.63 -7.18 -2.37
CA LYS A 41 9.08 -7.28 -2.29
C LYS A 41 9.49 -8.54 -1.56
N LYS A 42 8.78 -8.87 -0.50
CA LYS A 42 9.07 -10.09 0.23
C LYS A 42 8.86 -11.32 -0.62
N ALA A 43 7.84 -11.31 -1.45
CA ALA A 43 7.56 -12.42 -2.33
C ALA A 43 8.42 -12.39 -3.57
N LYS A 44 9.22 -11.35 -3.73
CA LYS A 44 10.09 -11.16 -4.90
C LYS A 44 9.28 -11.02 -6.17
N ARG A 45 8.14 -10.35 -6.05
CA ARG A 45 7.27 -10.13 -7.19
C ARG A 45 7.04 -8.65 -7.47
N TYR A 46 7.78 -7.80 -6.81
CA TYR A 46 7.63 -6.37 -7.03
C TYR A 46 8.10 -6.04 -8.45
N PRO A 47 7.30 -5.29 -9.21
CA PRO A 47 7.70 -4.98 -10.59
C PRO A 47 8.98 -4.17 -10.61
N LYS A 48 9.81 -4.41 -11.61
CA LYS A 48 11.01 -3.64 -11.75
C LYS A 48 10.69 -2.22 -12.12
N PRO A 49 11.44 -1.25 -11.60
CA PRO A 49 11.17 0.14 -11.97
C PRO A 49 11.42 0.34 -13.46
N LYS A 50 10.50 1.08 -14.09
CA LYS A 50 10.69 1.43 -15.47
C LYS A 50 11.52 2.65 -15.56
N LYS A 51 12.30 2.67 -16.47
CA LYS A 51 13.10 3.80 -16.63
C LYS A 51 12.34 4.96 -17.04
N LYS A 52 11.86 5.30 -17.31
CA LYS A 52 11.28 6.28 -17.62
C LYS A 52 10.51 6.80 -17.28
N SER A 53 10.38 6.82 -17.10
CA SER A 53 9.83 7.19 -16.78
C SER A 53 9.18 7.57 -16.50
N GLU A 54 8.80 7.55 -16.41
CA GLU A 54 8.23 7.80 -16.18
C GLU A 54 8.00 8.34 -15.64
N ASN A 55 7.96 8.56 -15.52
CA ASN A 55 7.78 9.11 -15.10
C ASN A 55 7.71 9.58 -15.10
#